data_6d373db824f67d41df938e568f0f4286
#
_entry.id   6d373db824f67d41df938e568f0f4286
#
_cell.length_a   1.000
_cell.length_b   1.000
_cell.length_c   1.000
_cell.angle_alpha   90.00
_cell.angle_beta   90.00
_cell.angle_gamma   90.00
#
_symmetry.space_group_name_H-M   'P 1'
#
loop_
_entity.id
_entity.type
_entity.pdbx_description
1 polymer ?
#
loop_
_entity_poly.entity_id
_entity_poly.type
_entity_poly.pdbx_seq_one_letter_code
_entity_poly.pdbx_strand_id
1 'polypeptide(L)'
;MKAAEARALARTLAEELGANPRVQLVYVFGSAADPDAAEVRDLDLAIGGAPSFSREELLAMAARLGSTTGITLDLVPLERAPVVLAHEIANHGTCLLARPPEAETSFVLRARDAYWDFKPLLEQQWRLAGARQEARLRGPQA
;
A
#
# COMPACT_ATOMS: atom_id res chain seq x y z
N MET A 1 8.94 -5.51 16.51
CA MET A 1 7.56 -5.27 16.99
C MET A 1 6.65 -6.40 16.52
N LYS A 2 5.82 -6.89 17.39
CA LYS A 2 4.86 -7.94 17.04
C LYS A 2 3.74 -7.35 16.16
N ALA A 3 3.13 -8.19 15.33
CA ALA A 3 2.08 -7.75 14.40
C ALA A 3 0.90 -7.09 15.11
N ALA A 4 0.48 -7.61 16.27
CA ALA A 4 -0.61 -7.01 17.06
C ALA A 4 -0.27 -5.60 17.55
N GLU A 5 0.96 -5.37 17.98
CA GLU A 5 1.44 -4.05 18.40
C GLU A 5 1.50 -3.09 17.21
N ALA A 6 1.96 -3.57 16.07
CA ALA A 6 2.03 -2.78 14.84
C ALA A 6 0.62 -2.37 14.38
N ARG A 7 -0.36 -3.26 14.44
CA ARG A 7 -1.75 -2.93 14.09
C ARG A 7 -2.36 -1.91 15.05
N ALA A 8 -2.08 -2.04 16.36
CA ALA A 8 -2.54 -1.07 17.35
C ALA A 8 -1.92 0.30 17.10
N LEU A 9 -0.63 0.34 16.80
CA LEU A 9 0.07 1.59 16.44
C LEU A 9 -0.51 2.19 15.16
N ALA A 10 -0.79 1.37 14.15
CA ALA A 10 -1.41 1.82 12.90
C ALA A 10 -2.75 2.50 13.15
N ARG A 11 -3.59 1.96 14.03
CA ARG A 11 -4.88 2.58 14.39
C ARG A 11 -4.68 3.94 15.05
N THR A 12 -3.74 4.03 15.97
CA THR A 12 -3.40 5.30 16.62
C THR A 12 -2.93 6.34 15.62
N LEU A 13 -2.05 5.94 14.70
CA LEU A 13 -1.56 6.84 13.65
C LEU A 13 -2.66 7.25 12.69
N ALA A 14 -3.60 6.35 12.37
CA ALA A 14 -4.75 6.67 11.53
C ALA A 14 -5.64 7.73 12.19
N GLU A 15 -5.84 7.68 13.49
CA GLU A 15 -6.57 8.71 14.23
C GLU A 15 -5.85 10.06 14.16
N GLU A 16 -4.54 10.09 14.34
CA GLU A 16 -3.74 11.31 14.23
C GLU A 16 -3.78 11.87 12.80
N LEU A 17 -3.63 11.03 11.79
CA LEU A 17 -3.74 11.43 10.39
C LEU A 17 -5.15 11.97 10.09
N GLY A 18 -6.17 11.33 10.65
CA GLY A 18 -7.56 11.72 10.49
C GLY A 18 -7.93 13.07 11.10
N ALA A 19 -7.07 13.65 11.94
CA ALA A 19 -7.25 15.03 12.42
C ALA A 19 -7.14 16.05 11.27
N ASN A 20 -6.46 15.70 10.19
CA ASN A 20 -6.44 16.51 8.98
C ASN A 20 -7.70 16.20 8.15
N PRO A 21 -8.58 17.20 7.90
CA PRO A 21 -9.84 16.96 7.17
C PRO A 21 -9.64 16.54 5.70
N ARG A 22 -8.46 16.76 5.13
CA ARG A 22 -8.13 16.27 3.78
C ARG A 22 -8.03 14.75 3.73
N VAL A 23 -7.69 14.09 4.84
CA VAL A 23 -7.53 12.63 4.88
C VAL A 23 -8.89 11.96 4.77
N GLN A 24 -9.10 11.17 3.72
CA GLN A 24 -10.33 10.43 3.47
C GLN A 24 -10.19 8.93 3.68
N LEU A 25 -9.01 8.38 3.37
CA LEU A 25 -8.75 6.96 3.49
C LEU A 25 -7.38 6.72 4.14
N VAL A 26 -7.33 5.77 5.05
CA VAL A 26 -6.08 5.25 5.59
C VAL A 26 -6.16 3.74 5.60
N TYR A 27 -5.19 3.11 4.93
CA TYR A 27 -5.02 1.66 4.93
C TYR A 27 -3.68 1.30 5.56
N VAL A 28 -3.65 0.23 6.33
CA VAL A 28 -2.39 -0.45 6.67
C VAL A 28 -2.22 -1.64 5.74
N PHE A 29 -1.02 -1.83 5.21
CA PHE A 29 -0.71 -2.93 4.32
C PHE A 29 0.70 -3.48 4.60
N GLY A 30 1.15 -4.45 3.79
CA GLY A 30 2.44 -5.08 4.01
C GLY A 30 2.42 -6.01 5.23
N SER A 31 3.56 -6.11 5.92
CA SER A 31 3.71 -7.07 7.02
C SER A 31 2.78 -6.82 8.21
N ALA A 32 2.42 -5.58 8.47
CA ALA A 32 1.50 -5.23 9.57
C ALA A 32 0.07 -5.70 9.31
N ALA A 33 -0.32 -5.88 8.04
CA ALA A 33 -1.63 -6.41 7.66
C ALA A 33 -1.63 -7.93 7.54
N ASP A 34 -0.47 -8.57 7.55
CA ASP A 34 -0.34 -10.03 7.45
C ASP A 34 -0.49 -10.66 8.83
N PRO A 35 -1.54 -11.48 9.06
CA PRO A 35 -1.74 -12.14 10.36
C PRO A 35 -0.65 -13.17 10.68
N ASP A 36 0.07 -13.67 9.66
CA ASP A 36 1.13 -14.68 9.83
C ASP A 36 2.52 -14.06 10.00
N ALA A 37 2.64 -12.73 9.93
CA ALA A 37 3.92 -12.07 10.12
C ALA A 37 4.40 -12.22 11.55
N ALA A 38 5.63 -12.76 11.72
CA ALA A 38 6.23 -12.97 13.04
C ALA A 38 6.67 -11.65 13.66
N GLU A 39 7.20 -10.73 12.85
CA GLU A 39 7.71 -9.44 13.31
C GLU A 39 7.53 -8.38 12.23
N VAL A 40 7.21 -7.16 12.68
CA VAL A 40 7.04 -5.99 11.82
C VAL A 40 8.13 -4.98 12.13
N ARG A 41 8.93 -4.62 11.12
CA ARG A 41 10.00 -3.63 11.25
C ARG A 41 9.57 -2.26 10.78
N ASP A 42 8.84 -2.24 9.67
CA ASP A 42 8.38 -1.02 9.01
C ASP A 42 6.86 -1.04 8.96
N LEU A 43 6.26 0.12 9.11
CA LEU A 43 4.83 0.27 9.04
C LEU A 43 4.47 0.97 7.74
N ASP A 44 3.70 0.29 6.89
CA ASP A 44 3.26 0.79 5.59
C ASP A 44 1.81 1.23 5.67
N LEU A 45 1.57 2.53 5.45
CA LEU A 45 0.24 3.11 5.39
C LEU A 45 -0.01 3.75 4.03
N ALA A 46 -1.19 3.55 3.48
CA ALA A 46 -1.63 4.22 2.27
C ALA A 46 -2.67 5.28 2.63
N ILE A 47 -2.50 6.48 2.11
CA ILE A 47 -3.29 7.65 2.45
C ILE A 47 -4.03 8.17 1.22
N GLY A 48 -5.35 8.23 1.30
CA GLY A 48 -6.17 8.91 0.30
C GLY A 48 -6.66 10.24 0.83
N GLY A 49 -6.68 11.27 -0.01
CA GLY A 49 -7.09 12.61 0.38
C GLY A 49 -7.78 13.39 -0.73
N ALA A 50 -8.51 14.43 -0.32
CA ALA A 50 -9.13 15.40 -1.21
C ALA A 50 -8.85 16.82 -0.73
N PRO A 51 -7.96 17.55 -1.41
CA PRO A 51 -7.11 17.11 -2.54
C PRO A 51 -6.08 16.06 -2.11
N SER A 52 -5.57 15.29 -3.06
CA SER A 52 -4.57 14.26 -2.79
C SER A 52 -3.27 14.86 -2.24
N PHE A 53 -2.57 14.07 -1.45
CA PHE A 53 -1.31 14.49 -0.84
C PHE A 53 -0.16 14.33 -1.83
N SER A 54 0.75 15.31 -1.87
CA SER A 54 1.99 15.20 -2.62
C SER A 54 2.95 14.25 -1.91
N ARG A 55 3.96 13.78 -2.66
CA ARG A 55 5.02 12.95 -2.07
C ARG A 55 5.75 13.68 -0.95
N GLU A 56 6.04 14.96 -1.13
CA GLU A 56 6.73 15.80 -0.15
C GLU A 56 5.89 15.96 1.12
N GLU A 57 4.59 16.16 0.97
CA GLU A 57 3.68 16.24 2.11
C GLU A 57 3.69 14.93 2.92
N LEU A 58 3.62 13.79 2.25
CA LEU A 58 3.63 12.49 2.91
C LEU A 58 4.98 12.18 3.57
N LEU A 59 6.09 12.56 2.94
CA LEU A 59 7.41 12.42 3.55
C LEU A 59 7.54 13.23 4.83
N ALA A 60 7.04 14.47 4.83
CA ALA A 60 7.05 15.32 6.02
C ALA A 60 6.16 14.75 7.13
N MET A 61 4.98 14.23 6.79
CA MET A 61 4.08 13.59 7.74
C MET A 61 4.71 12.33 8.33
N ALA A 62 5.34 11.49 7.50
CA ALA A 62 6.02 10.29 7.94
C ALA A 62 7.17 10.60 8.90
N ALA A 63 7.97 11.61 8.60
CA ALA A 63 9.08 12.03 9.46
C ALA A 63 8.59 12.51 10.82
N ARG A 64 7.53 13.32 10.84
CA ARG A 64 6.93 13.85 12.07
C ARG A 64 6.37 12.72 12.95
N LEU A 65 5.59 11.82 12.35
CA LEU A 65 4.96 10.72 13.09
C LEU A 65 5.98 9.66 13.50
N GLY A 66 6.94 9.36 12.63
CA GLY A 66 7.99 8.39 12.91
C GLY A 66 8.91 8.81 14.06
N SER A 67 9.18 10.11 14.21
CA SER A 67 10.02 10.62 15.30
C SER A 67 9.43 10.38 16.68
N THR A 68 8.10 10.32 16.79
CA THR A 68 7.43 10.06 18.07
C THR A 68 7.23 8.59 18.37
N THR A 69 7.22 7.74 17.36
CA THR A 69 6.96 6.30 17.52
C THR A 69 8.21 5.43 17.54
N GLY A 70 9.32 5.94 17.00
CA GLY A 70 10.57 5.18 16.89
C GLY A 70 10.54 4.06 15.85
N ILE A 71 9.47 3.96 15.04
CA ILE A 71 9.35 2.99 13.97
C ILE A 71 9.51 3.68 12.61
N THR A 72 10.07 2.99 11.63
CA THR A 72 10.11 3.48 10.27
C THR A 72 8.70 3.44 9.67
N LEU A 73 8.22 4.60 9.25
CA LEU A 73 6.88 4.77 8.71
C LEU A 73 6.98 5.16 7.24
N ASP A 74 6.31 4.40 6.38
CA ASP A 74 6.20 4.66 4.95
C ASP A 74 4.77 5.04 4.62
N LEU A 75 4.57 6.26 4.10
CA LEU A 75 3.27 6.77 3.68
C LEU A 75 3.21 6.84 2.16
N VAL A 76 2.24 6.13 1.59
CA VAL A 76 2.05 6.00 0.13
C VAL A 76 0.77 6.72 -0.26
N PRO A 77 0.79 7.57 -1.33
CA PRO A 77 -0.43 8.20 -1.82
C PRO A 77 -1.30 7.17 -2.56
N LEU A 78 -2.50 6.94 -2.04
CA LEU A 78 -3.38 5.90 -2.54
C LEU A 78 -3.84 6.16 -3.98
N GLU A 79 -4.10 7.41 -4.34
CA GLU A 79 -4.58 7.80 -5.67
C GLU A 79 -3.52 7.58 -6.76
N ARG A 80 -2.26 7.52 -6.38
CA ARG A 80 -1.14 7.34 -7.32
C ARG A 80 -0.40 6.02 -7.14
N ALA A 81 -0.98 5.10 -6.34
CA ALA A 81 -0.39 3.77 -6.19
C ALA A 81 -0.40 3.05 -7.54
N PRO A 82 0.69 2.38 -7.93
CA PRO A 82 0.67 1.53 -9.12
C PRO A 82 -0.44 0.49 -9.06
N VAL A 83 -0.93 0.08 -10.23
CA VAL A 83 -2.12 -0.81 -10.34
C VAL A 83 -1.97 -2.07 -9.48
N VAL A 84 -0.79 -2.71 -9.51
CA VAL A 84 -0.54 -3.94 -8.74
C VAL A 84 -0.56 -3.65 -7.25
N LEU A 85 0.07 -2.55 -6.81
CA LEU A 85 0.08 -2.17 -5.40
C LEU A 85 -1.32 -1.81 -4.90
N ALA A 86 -2.07 -1.04 -5.69
CA ALA A 86 -3.45 -0.68 -5.33
C ALA A 86 -4.33 -1.93 -5.18
N HIS A 87 -4.17 -2.90 -6.07
CA HIS A 87 -4.88 -4.18 -5.99
C HIS A 87 -4.50 -4.96 -4.73
N GLU A 88 -3.22 -5.00 -4.39
CA GLU A 88 -2.72 -5.64 -3.18
C GLU A 88 -3.31 -4.99 -1.92
N ILE A 89 -3.32 -3.67 -1.86
CA ILE A 89 -3.91 -2.92 -0.74
C ILE A 89 -5.41 -3.21 -0.63
N ALA A 90 -6.14 -3.20 -1.76
CA ALA A 90 -7.57 -3.46 -1.77
C ALA A 90 -7.93 -4.86 -1.28
N ASN A 91 -7.12 -5.86 -1.62
CA ASN A 91 -7.39 -7.25 -1.29
C ASN A 91 -6.87 -7.68 0.08
N HIS A 92 -5.71 -7.19 0.48
CA HIS A 92 -5.00 -7.68 1.67
C HIS A 92 -4.74 -6.60 2.72
N GLY A 93 -4.90 -5.33 2.39
CA GLY A 93 -4.78 -4.25 3.35
C GLY A 93 -5.99 -4.18 4.27
N THR A 94 -5.83 -3.46 5.38
CA THR A 94 -6.91 -3.20 6.32
C THR A 94 -7.23 -1.71 6.30
N CYS A 95 -8.49 -1.37 6.04
CA CYS A 95 -8.96 0.01 6.07
C CYS A 95 -9.13 0.47 7.53
N LEU A 96 -8.41 1.51 7.90
CA LEU A 96 -8.42 2.07 9.26
C LEU A 96 -9.30 3.31 9.36
N LEU A 97 -9.49 4.02 8.27
CA LEU A 97 -10.30 5.24 8.20
C LEU A 97 -10.92 5.36 6.81
N ALA A 98 -12.21 5.64 6.76
CA ALA A 98 -12.91 5.97 5.52
C ALA A 98 -13.93 7.07 5.77
N ARG A 99 -13.79 8.20 5.06
CA ARG A 99 -14.67 9.36 5.18
C ARG A 99 -14.95 9.95 3.80
N PRO A 100 -16.16 9.84 3.25
CA PRO A 100 -17.30 9.07 3.79
C PRO A 100 -17.03 7.56 3.72
N PRO A 101 -17.86 6.73 4.36
CA PRO A 101 -17.65 5.27 4.32
C PRO A 101 -17.58 4.70 2.90
N GLU A 102 -18.29 5.30 1.95
CA GLU A 102 -18.29 4.91 0.54
C GLU A 102 -16.93 5.10 -0.14
N ALA A 103 -16.03 5.88 0.45
CA ALA A 103 -14.69 6.09 -0.09
C ALA A 103 -13.90 4.78 -0.16
N GLU A 104 -14.07 3.89 0.81
CA GLU A 104 -13.46 2.56 0.82
C GLU A 104 -13.97 1.72 -0.36
N THR A 105 -15.30 1.61 -0.51
CA THR A 105 -15.91 0.84 -1.59
C THR A 105 -15.49 1.37 -2.96
N SER A 106 -15.49 2.68 -3.13
CA SER A 106 -15.07 3.33 -4.38
C SER A 106 -13.62 3.01 -4.71
N PHE A 107 -12.74 3.04 -3.73
CA PHE A 107 -11.33 2.68 -3.92
C PHE A 107 -11.19 1.23 -4.34
N VAL A 108 -11.83 0.30 -3.63
CA VAL A 108 -11.73 -1.14 -3.90
C VAL A 108 -12.21 -1.46 -5.31
N LEU A 109 -13.35 -0.90 -5.72
CA LEU A 109 -13.88 -1.12 -7.06
C LEU A 109 -12.93 -0.59 -8.15
N ARG A 110 -12.41 0.63 -7.99
CA ARG A 110 -11.46 1.19 -8.96
C ARG A 110 -10.17 0.36 -9.05
N ALA A 111 -9.65 -0.09 -7.90
CA ALA A 111 -8.44 -0.89 -7.86
C ALA A 111 -8.63 -2.23 -8.58
N ARG A 112 -9.77 -2.88 -8.37
CA ARG A 112 -10.11 -4.14 -9.03
C ARG A 112 -10.32 -3.97 -10.53
N ASP A 113 -11.04 -2.96 -10.94
CA ASP A 113 -11.29 -2.69 -12.36
C ASP A 113 -9.99 -2.38 -13.10
N ALA A 114 -9.14 -1.54 -12.53
CA ALA A 114 -7.84 -1.22 -13.12
C ALA A 114 -6.95 -2.45 -13.22
N TYR A 115 -6.97 -3.33 -12.23
CA TYR A 115 -6.20 -4.58 -12.25
C TYR A 115 -6.69 -5.54 -13.33
N TRP A 116 -8.01 -5.69 -13.48
CA TRP A 116 -8.59 -6.54 -14.53
C TRP A 116 -8.20 -6.07 -15.93
N ASP A 117 -8.20 -4.76 -16.16
CA ASP A 117 -7.78 -4.19 -17.44
C ASP A 117 -6.28 -4.36 -17.69
N PHE A 118 -5.47 -4.33 -16.64
CA PHE A 118 -4.02 -4.44 -16.70
C PHE A 118 -3.52 -5.88 -16.72
N LYS A 119 -4.27 -6.82 -16.17
CA LYS A 119 -3.86 -8.21 -15.97
C LYS A 119 -3.37 -8.91 -17.24
N PRO A 120 -4.03 -8.81 -18.40
CA PRO A 120 -3.54 -9.45 -19.62
C PRO A 120 -2.14 -8.98 -20.03
N LEU A 121 -1.86 -7.68 -19.86
CA LEU A 121 -0.55 -7.11 -20.16
C LEU A 121 0.51 -7.61 -19.17
N LEU A 122 0.16 -7.69 -17.90
CA LEU A 122 1.04 -8.21 -16.85
C LEU A 122 1.40 -9.68 -17.09
N GLU A 123 0.43 -10.51 -17.45
CA GLU A 123 0.64 -11.90 -17.78
C GLU A 123 1.55 -12.07 -19.00
N GLN A 124 1.40 -11.22 -20.01
CA GLN A 124 2.27 -11.19 -21.18
C GLN A 124 3.70 -10.84 -20.78
N GLN A 125 3.90 -9.85 -19.93
CA GLN A 125 5.22 -9.47 -19.45
C GLN A 125 5.89 -10.60 -18.67
N TRP A 126 5.13 -11.30 -17.82
CA TRP A 126 5.67 -12.45 -17.08
C TRP A 126 6.08 -13.58 -17.99
N ARG A 127 5.29 -13.88 -19.02
CA ARG A 127 5.66 -14.90 -20.02
C ARG A 127 6.93 -14.54 -20.77
N LEU A 128 7.07 -13.27 -21.17
CA LEU A 128 8.28 -12.79 -21.85
C LEU A 128 9.50 -12.83 -20.93
N ALA A 129 9.36 -12.46 -19.68
CA ALA A 129 10.42 -12.54 -18.70
C ALA A 129 10.85 -14.00 -18.45
N GLY A 130 9.90 -14.91 -18.35
CA GLY A 130 10.18 -16.35 -18.22
C GLY A 130 10.92 -16.91 -19.42
N ALA A 131 10.49 -16.54 -20.63
CA ALA A 131 11.16 -16.97 -21.86
C ALA A 131 12.59 -16.44 -21.95
N ARG A 132 12.83 -15.20 -21.55
CA ARG A 132 14.18 -14.60 -21.49
C ARG A 132 15.08 -15.34 -20.49
N GLN A 133 14.54 -15.69 -19.34
CA GLN A 133 15.26 -16.41 -18.31
C GLN A 133 15.64 -17.83 -18.79
N GLU A 134 14.72 -18.54 -19.43
CA GLU A 134 14.99 -19.83 -20.02
C GLU A 134 16.09 -19.75 -21.09
N ALA A 135 16.04 -18.74 -21.96
CA ALA A 135 17.07 -18.53 -22.97
C ALA A 135 18.45 -18.28 -22.34
N ARG A 136 18.52 -17.55 -21.22
CA ARG A 136 19.78 -17.35 -20.48
C ARG A 136 20.30 -18.64 -19.88
N LEU A 137 19.42 -19.47 -19.33
CA LEU A 137 19.80 -20.73 -18.72
C LEU A 137 20.29 -21.74 -19.72
N ARG A 138 19.78 -21.74 -20.98
CA ARG A 138 20.25 -22.60 -22.07
C ARG A 138 21.61 -22.18 -22.59
N GLY A 139 22.01 -20.93 -22.38
CA GLY A 139 23.27 -20.38 -22.90
C GLY A 139 23.25 -20.18 -24.41
N PRO A 140 24.35 -19.68 -25.00
CA PRO A 140 24.43 -19.49 -26.45
C PRO A 140 24.45 -20.85 -27.15
N GLN A 141 23.57 -21.01 -28.12
CA GLN A 141 23.59 -22.18 -28.98
C GLN A 141 24.73 -22.04 -30.00
N ALA A 142 25.63 -23.02 -30.01
CA ALA A 142 26.73 -23.06 -30.96
C ALA A 142 26.21 -23.38 -32.38
#